data_20799eac67d660a7c7333a9adb274978
#
_entry.id   20799eac67d660a7c7333a9adb274978
#
_cell.length_a   1.000
_cell.length_b   1.000
_cell.length_c   1.000
_cell.angle_alpha   90.00
_cell.angle_beta   90.00
_cell.angle_gamma   90.00
#
_symmetry.space_group_name_H-M   'P 1'
#
loop_
_entity.id
_entity.type
_entity.pdbx_description
1 polymer ?
#
loop_
_entity_poly.entity_id
_entity_poly.type
_entity_poly.pdbx_seq_one_letter_code
_entity_poly.pdbx_strand_id
1 'polypeptide(L)'
;MSLVTTLTQTDQSHPPLVLIHGLGSAATAFKPIIPALSQRFRVITVDLPGHGKSPYIKGQAMDPKSLGRAIFETVEREYGVKEFHVAGNSLGGWVALEMAADQPQRIKTLTGLAPAGLWLKPASGRAPSEAQSYYMAKVLRPVIKVGLHVMALRKIGYANVSPKWQELSYEICYDSAYAMGHATGYFQAWDGMLGRRFEAHIPENVPVTILFGDTDNTLPYPHSQERSLAPAHASWIVIDNCGHAPMWDYPELMVKIISQTSGQ
;
A
#
# COMPACT_ATOMS: atom_id res chain seq x y z
N MET A 1 15.69 -9.05 -7.27
CA MET A 1 15.60 -7.95 -6.28
C MET A 1 15.69 -8.54 -4.88
N SER A 2 16.33 -7.86 -3.91
CA SER A 2 16.29 -8.28 -2.51
C SER A 2 15.33 -7.37 -1.75
N LEU A 3 14.12 -7.89 -1.46
CA LEU A 3 13.14 -7.19 -0.63
C LEU A 3 13.27 -7.70 0.81
N VAL A 4 13.05 -6.82 1.78
CA VAL A 4 12.91 -7.23 3.17
C VAL A 4 11.45 -7.54 3.43
N THR A 5 11.21 -8.71 3.96
CA THR A 5 9.88 -9.22 4.31
C THR A 5 9.86 -9.59 5.79
N THR A 6 8.68 -9.54 6.40
CA THR A 6 8.47 -9.96 7.78
C THR A 6 7.28 -10.89 7.85
N LEU A 7 7.48 -12.09 8.35
CA LEU A 7 6.42 -13.06 8.62
C LEU A 7 6.00 -12.95 10.08
N THR A 8 4.72 -12.77 10.34
CA THR A 8 4.19 -12.54 11.71
C THR A 8 3.94 -13.81 12.48
N GLN A 9 3.76 -14.94 11.81
CA GLN A 9 3.61 -16.26 12.45
C GLN A 9 4.05 -17.39 11.54
N THR A 10 4.45 -18.50 12.14
CA THR A 10 5.00 -19.68 11.46
C THR A 10 3.98 -20.80 11.25
N ASP A 11 2.79 -20.71 11.84
CA ASP A 11 1.75 -21.72 11.68
C ASP A 11 1.31 -21.82 10.21
N GLN A 12 1.62 -22.97 9.61
CA GLN A 12 1.34 -23.24 8.20
C GLN A 12 -0.12 -23.61 7.91
N SER A 13 -0.93 -23.81 8.95
CA SER A 13 -2.36 -24.07 8.79
C SER A 13 -3.15 -22.85 8.28
N HIS A 14 -2.64 -21.65 8.54
CA HIS A 14 -3.24 -20.41 8.08
C HIS A 14 -2.81 -20.06 6.65
N PRO A 15 -3.73 -19.58 5.79
CA PRO A 15 -3.41 -19.18 4.44
C PRO A 15 -2.48 -17.95 4.44
N PRO A 16 -1.52 -17.85 3.50
CA PRO A 16 -0.62 -16.71 3.41
C PRO A 16 -1.35 -15.46 2.86
N LEU A 17 -1.10 -14.31 3.51
CA LEU A 17 -1.56 -12.99 3.09
C LEU A 17 -0.35 -12.05 2.96
N VAL A 18 -0.14 -11.50 1.78
CA VAL A 18 0.91 -10.52 1.51
C VAL A 18 0.34 -9.11 1.60
N LEU A 19 0.97 -8.24 2.42
CA LEU A 19 0.61 -6.82 2.57
C LEU A 19 1.67 -5.94 1.92
N ILE A 20 1.23 -5.04 1.02
CA ILE A 20 2.11 -4.18 0.21
C ILE A 20 1.78 -2.71 0.46
N HIS A 21 2.74 -1.95 0.98
CA HIS A 21 2.57 -0.54 1.33
C HIS A 21 2.64 0.41 0.13
N GLY A 22 2.26 1.68 0.35
CA GLY A 22 2.29 2.75 -0.63
C GLY A 22 3.64 3.44 -0.79
N LEU A 23 3.70 4.39 -1.73
CA LEU A 23 4.86 5.24 -1.97
C LEU A 23 5.24 6.04 -0.71
N GLY A 24 6.52 6.07 -0.36
CA GLY A 24 7.02 6.80 0.81
C GLY A 24 6.63 6.17 2.16
N SER A 25 6.04 4.99 2.15
CA SER A 25 5.59 4.25 3.33
C SER A 25 6.53 3.06 3.64
N ALA A 26 6.11 2.18 4.52
CA ALA A 26 6.78 0.92 4.86
C ALA A 26 5.78 -0.11 5.38
N ALA A 27 6.23 -1.34 5.61
CA ALA A 27 5.45 -2.42 6.22
C ALA A 27 4.77 -2.00 7.55
N THR A 28 5.35 -1.05 8.27
CA THR A 28 4.81 -0.49 9.52
C THR A 28 3.43 0.18 9.36
N ALA A 29 3.05 0.58 8.14
CA ALA A 29 1.72 1.15 7.87
C ALA A 29 0.57 0.19 8.20
N PHE A 30 0.84 -1.12 8.20
CA PHE A 30 -0.15 -2.15 8.50
C PHE A 30 -0.20 -2.59 9.97
N LYS A 31 0.65 -2.03 10.84
CA LYS A 31 0.66 -2.37 12.28
C LYS A 31 -0.73 -2.40 12.93
N PRO A 32 -1.64 -1.46 12.62
CA PRO A 32 -2.97 -1.47 13.25
C PRO A 32 -3.81 -2.72 12.93
N ILE A 33 -3.59 -3.35 11.78
CA ILE A 33 -4.42 -4.48 11.31
C ILE A 33 -3.72 -5.84 11.42
N ILE A 34 -2.39 -5.86 11.54
CA ILE A 34 -1.61 -7.11 11.58
C ILE A 34 -2.04 -8.03 12.73
N PRO A 35 -2.22 -7.58 14.00
CA PRO A 35 -2.55 -8.49 15.09
C PRO A 35 -3.85 -9.28 14.87
N ALA A 36 -4.89 -8.62 14.34
CA ALA A 36 -6.16 -9.26 14.06
C ALA A 36 -6.11 -10.15 12.80
N LEU A 37 -5.41 -9.72 11.75
CA LEU A 37 -5.19 -10.55 10.55
C LEU A 37 -4.36 -11.79 10.85
N SER A 38 -3.40 -11.71 11.75
CA SER A 38 -2.55 -12.85 12.14
C SER A 38 -3.29 -13.97 12.89
N GLN A 39 -4.52 -13.72 13.34
CA GLN A 39 -5.40 -14.75 13.89
C GLN A 39 -5.99 -15.67 12.81
N ARG A 40 -5.93 -15.26 11.54
CA ARG A 40 -6.55 -15.97 10.40
C ARG A 40 -5.57 -16.24 9.26
N PHE A 41 -4.48 -15.49 9.19
CA PHE A 41 -3.51 -15.53 8.09
C PHE A 41 -2.08 -15.66 8.60
N ARG A 42 -1.24 -16.26 7.79
CA ARG A 42 0.21 -16.05 7.83
C ARG A 42 0.50 -14.73 7.14
N VAL A 43 0.57 -13.64 7.89
CA VAL A 43 0.76 -12.30 7.33
C VAL A 43 2.24 -12.10 6.97
N ILE A 44 2.50 -11.80 5.72
CA ILE A 44 3.81 -11.45 5.17
C ILE A 44 3.74 -9.97 4.77
N THR A 45 4.47 -9.11 5.45
CA THR A 45 4.62 -7.72 5.04
C THR A 45 5.86 -7.53 4.20
N VAL A 46 5.80 -6.65 3.22
CA VAL A 46 6.90 -6.39 2.28
C VAL A 46 7.29 -4.92 2.37
N ASP A 47 8.57 -4.63 2.53
CA ASP A 47 9.13 -3.31 2.25
C ASP A 47 9.55 -3.22 0.78
N LEU A 48 8.99 -2.29 0.02
CA LEU A 48 9.34 -2.06 -1.38
C LEU A 48 10.78 -1.52 -1.51
N PRO A 49 11.45 -1.69 -2.66
CA PRO A 49 12.84 -1.27 -2.82
C PRO A 49 13.04 0.21 -2.47
N GLY A 50 14.03 0.48 -1.63
CA GLY A 50 14.33 1.83 -1.13
C GLY A 50 13.32 2.39 -0.13
N HIS A 51 12.44 1.54 0.43
CA HIS A 51 11.47 1.89 1.46
C HIS A 51 11.67 0.96 2.67
N GLY A 52 11.30 1.45 3.86
CA GLY A 52 11.44 0.69 5.09
C GLY A 52 12.87 0.18 5.29
N LYS A 53 13.02 -1.14 5.36
CA LYS A 53 14.32 -1.82 5.52
C LYS A 53 14.92 -2.31 4.18
N SER A 54 14.16 -2.26 3.09
CA SER A 54 14.65 -2.71 1.78
C SER A 54 15.59 -1.70 1.15
N PRO A 55 16.80 -2.11 0.73
CA PRO A 55 17.72 -1.20 0.06
C PRO A 55 17.20 -0.84 -1.34
N TYR A 56 17.56 0.36 -1.81
CA TYR A 56 17.44 0.73 -3.22
C TYR A 56 18.72 0.36 -3.97
N ILE A 57 18.58 -0.38 -5.05
CA ILE A 57 19.70 -0.71 -5.95
C ILE A 57 19.53 0.13 -7.23
N LYS A 58 20.55 0.92 -7.56
CA LYS A 58 20.54 1.79 -8.74
C LYS A 58 20.31 0.98 -10.02
N GLY A 59 19.37 1.44 -10.85
CA GLY A 59 19.04 0.81 -12.12
C GLY A 59 18.02 -0.34 -12.04
N GLN A 60 17.54 -0.70 -10.84
CA GLN A 60 16.44 -1.66 -10.76
C GLN A 60 15.13 -1.04 -11.23
N ALA A 61 14.30 -1.84 -11.89
CA ALA A 61 12.98 -1.42 -12.33
C ALA A 61 12.05 -1.17 -11.13
N MET A 62 11.35 -0.03 -11.13
CA MET A 62 10.49 0.41 -10.04
C MET A 62 9.04 0.60 -10.46
N ASP A 63 8.68 0.17 -11.68
CA ASP A 63 7.29 0.15 -12.12
C ASP A 63 6.48 -0.94 -11.37
N PRO A 64 5.15 -0.77 -11.21
CA PRO A 64 4.32 -1.66 -10.40
C PRO A 64 4.41 -3.13 -10.81
N LYS A 65 4.49 -3.44 -12.10
CA LYS A 65 4.62 -4.82 -12.59
C LYS A 65 5.95 -5.46 -12.18
N SER A 66 7.06 -4.74 -12.34
CA SER A 66 8.40 -5.20 -11.94
C SER A 66 8.49 -5.39 -10.42
N LEU A 67 7.87 -4.49 -9.64
CA LEU A 67 7.76 -4.64 -8.19
C LEU A 67 6.98 -5.90 -7.82
N GLY A 68 5.86 -6.17 -8.48
CA GLY A 68 5.06 -7.38 -8.26
C GLY A 68 5.83 -8.67 -8.51
N ARG A 69 6.61 -8.73 -9.60
CA ARG A 69 7.48 -9.87 -9.91
C ARG A 69 8.54 -10.11 -8.84
N ALA A 70 9.16 -9.04 -8.35
CA ALA A 70 10.13 -9.13 -7.26
C ALA A 70 9.51 -9.65 -5.95
N ILE A 71 8.24 -9.31 -5.68
CA ILE A 71 7.51 -9.83 -4.52
C ILE A 71 7.26 -11.32 -4.69
N PHE A 72 6.77 -11.78 -5.85
CA PHE A 72 6.60 -13.21 -6.12
C PHE A 72 7.89 -14.02 -5.88
N GLU A 73 9.00 -13.56 -6.47
CA GLU A 73 10.31 -14.21 -6.32
C GLU A 73 10.77 -14.25 -4.86
N THR A 74 10.58 -13.15 -4.13
CA THR A 74 11.02 -13.04 -2.73
C THR A 74 10.19 -13.93 -1.82
N VAL A 75 8.87 -13.89 -1.92
CA VAL A 75 7.95 -14.65 -1.08
C VAL A 75 8.13 -16.15 -1.32
N GLU A 76 8.31 -16.57 -2.56
CA GLU A 76 8.58 -17.98 -2.89
C GLU A 76 9.95 -18.44 -2.35
N ARG A 77 10.99 -17.63 -2.56
CA ARG A 77 12.35 -17.95 -2.11
C ARG A 77 12.47 -18.04 -0.59
N GLU A 78 11.85 -17.10 0.14
CA GLU A 78 12.02 -16.97 1.59
C GLU A 78 11.08 -17.87 2.38
N TYR A 79 9.87 -18.10 1.89
CA TYR A 79 8.82 -18.80 2.63
C TYR A 79 8.28 -20.05 1.94
N GLY A 80 8.72 -20.36 0.71
CA GLY A 80 8.19 -21.46 -0.10
C GLY A 80 6.73 -21.25 -0.54
N VAL A 81 6.22 -20.02 -0.41
CA VAL A 81 4.81 -19.69 -0.68
C VAL A 81 4.65 -19.35 -2.16
N LYS A 82 3.90 -20.18 -2.87
CA LYS A 82 3.63 -20.01 -4.32
C LYS A 82 2.33 -19.30 -4.60
N GLU A 83 1.31 -19.48 -3.75
CA GLU A 83 -0.02 -18.90 -3.89
C GLU A 83 -0.39 -18.18 -2.58
N PHE A 84 -0.99 -17.00 -2.68
CA PHE A 84 -1.34 -16.20 -1.51
C PHE A 84 -2.48 -15.21 -1.79
N HIS A 85 -3.13 -14.74 -0.73
CA HIS A 85 -3.99 -13.57 -0.75
C HIS A 85 -3.11 -12.32 -0.73
N VAL A 86 -3.53 -11.25 -1.40
CA VAL A 86 -2.77 -9.99 -1.42
C VAL A 86 -3.65 -8.81 -1.04
N ALA A 87 -3.16 -7.93 -0.19
CA ALA A 87 -3.76 -6.63 0.05
C ALA A 87 -2.70 -5.53 -0.08
N GLY A 88 -3.03 -4.45 -0.79
CA GLY A 88 -2.08 -3.38 -1.04
C GLY A 88 -2.71 -2.01 -0.94
N ASN A 89 -1.95 -1.04 -0.37
CA ASN A 89 -2.38 0.35 -0.27
C ASN A 89 -1.66 1.21 -1.30
N SER A 90 -2.39 2.10 -1.98
CA SER A 90 -1.84 3.09 -2.91
C SER A 90 -0.99 2.45 -4.02
N LEU A 91 0.30 2.77 -4.12
CA LEU A 91 1.23 2.09 -5.02
C LEU A 91 1.22 0.56 -4.80
N GLY A 92 1.17 0.10 -3.54
CA GLY A 92 1.07 -1.33 -3.23
C GLY A 92 -0.22 -1.96 -3.75
N GLY A 93 -1.31 -1.20 -3.79
CA GLY A 93 -2.57 -1.61 -4.42
C GLY A 93 -2.43 -1.80 -5.93
N TRP A 94 -1.74 -0.88 -6.61
CA TRP A 94 -1.45 -1.04 -8.05
C TRP A 94 -0.51 -2.23 -8.30
N VAL A 95 0.52 -2.39 -7.47
CA VAL A 95 1.39 -3.58 -7.53
C VAL A 95 0.57 -4.86 -7.43
N ALA A 96 -0.39 -4.92 -6.49
CA ALA A 96 -1.27 -6.08 -6.33
C ALA A 96 -2.16 -6.33 -7.56
N LEU A 97 -2.69 -5.26 -8.20
CA LEU A 97 -3.43 -5.37 -9.46
C LEU A 97 -2.55 -5.95 -10.58
N GLU A 98 -1.32 -5.46 -10.74
CA GLU A 98 -0.38 -5.98 -11.74
C GLU A 98 0.00 -7.44 -11.46
N MET A 99 0.17 -7.82 -10.18
CA MET A 99 0.44 -9.20 -9.80
C MET A 99 -0.71 -10.13 -10.19
N ALA A 100 -1.96 -9.74 -9.92
CA ALA A 100 -3.12 -10.53 -10.27
C ALA A 100 -3.32 -10.66 -11.79
N ALA A 101 -2.91 -9.67 -12.56
CA ALA A 101 -2.95 -9.73 -14.02
C ALA A 101 -1.77 -10.53 -14.63
N ASP A 102 -0.56 -10.41 -14.06
CA ASP A 102 0.67 -11.06 -14.59
C ASP A 102 0.72 -12.55 -14.26
N GLN A 103 0.31 -12.96 -13.04
CA GLN A 103 0.33 -14.36 -12.57
C GLN A 103 -0.94 -14.69 -11.77
N PRO A 104 -2.13 -14.68 -12.40
CA PRO A 104 -3.41 -14.86 -11.71
C PRO A 104 -3.52 -16.18 -10.95
N GLN A 105 -2.84 -17.24 -11.42
CA GLN A 105 -2.82 -18.55 -10.76
C GLN A 105 -2.11 -18.52 -9.39
N ARG A 106 -1.36 -17.46 -9.10
CA ARG A 106 -0.65 -17.28 -7.82
C ARG A 106 -1.41 -16.39 -6.83
N ILE A 107 -2.44 -15.69 -7.28
CA ILE A 107 -3.23 -14.78 -6.45
C ILE A 107 -4.59 -15.40 -6.13
N LYS A 108 -4.79 -15.76 -4.88
CA LYS A 108 -6.06 -16.33 -4.42
C LYS A 108 -7.17 -15.28 -4.35
N THR A 109 -6.86 -14.10 -3.82
CA THR A 109 -7.75 -12.94 -3.80
C THR A 109 -6.94 -11.66 -3.72
N LEU A 110 -7.54 -10.54 -4.15
CA LEU A 110 -6.93 -9.22 -4.08
C LEU A 110 -7.83 -8.23 -3.34
N THR A 111 -7.25 -7.47 -2.41
CA THR A 111 -7.90 -6.31 -1.77
C THR A 111 -7.07 -5.06 -2.03
N GLY A 112 -7.58 -4.15 -2.87
CA GLY A 112 -6.96 -2.85 -3.15
C GLY A 112 -7.45 -1.79 -2.17
N LEU A 113 -6.57 -1.29 -1.31
CA LEU A 113 -6.83 -0.22 -0.34
C LEU A 113 -6.42 1.11 -0.96
N ALA A 114 -7.36 1.88 -1.50
CA ALA A 114 -7.09 3.10 -2.24
C ALA A 114 -5.98 2.92 -3.29
N PRO A 115 -6.11 1.96 -4.23
CA PRO A 115 -5.03 1.62 -5.15
C PRO A 115 -4.71 2.78 -6.10
N ALA A 116 -3.43 3.05 -6.32
CA ALA A 116 -2.97 3.90 -7.42
C ALA A 116 -3.19 3.20 -8.77
N GLY A 117 -2.97 3.92 -9.86
CA GLY A 117 -3.08 3.36 -11.22
C GLY A 117 -4.48 3.38 -11.82
N LEU A 118 -5.52 3.59 -11.02
CA LEU A 118 -6.91 3.73 -11.49
C LEU A 118 -7.26 5.20 -11.80
N TRP A 119 -6.36 5.93 -12.42
CA TRP A 119 -6.58 7.33 -12.74
C TRP A 119 -7.03 7.56 -14.19
N LEU A 120 -7.89 8.54 -14.34
CA LEU A 120 -8.52 8.88 -15.61
C LEU A 120 -7.46 9.18 -16.70
N LYS A 121 -6.38 9.87 -16.30
CA LYS A 121 -5.23 10.17 -17.17
C LYS A 121 -3.93 9.85 -16.45
N PRO A 122 -2.97 9.19 -17.10
CA PRO A 122 -1.65 8.97 -16.54
C PRO A 122 -1.00 10.26 -16.06
N ALA A 123 -0.33 10.21 -14.90
CA ALA A 123 0.43 11.36 -14.41
C ALA A 123 1.62 11.62 -15.34
N SER A 124 1.77 12.85 -15.83
CA SER A 124 2.86 13.26 -16.72
C SER A 124 4.10 13.76 -15.99
N GLY A 125 4.01 13.98 -14.68
CA GLY A 125 5.10 14.49 -13.86
C GLY A 125 4.83 14.27 -12.38
N ARG A 126 5.84 14.54 -11.56
CA ARG A 126 5.73 14.47 -10.10
C ARG A 126 4.91 15.65 -9.57
N ALA A 127 3.94 15.38 -8.71
CA ALA A 127 3.17 16.43 -8.05
C ALA A 127 4.08 17.21 -7.06
N PRO A 128 4.14 18.56 -7.13
CA PRO A 128 5.00 19.36 -6.25
C PRO A 128 4.72 19.15 -4.76
N SER A 129 3.43 18.99 -4.38
CA SER A 129 2.99 18.75 -3.00
C SER A 129 3.60 17.48 -2.40
N GLU A 130 3.71 16.43 -3.20
CA GLU A 130 4.26 15.16 -2.77
C GLU A 130 5.78 15.21 -2.62
N ALA A 131 6.46 15.87 -3.57
CA ALA A 131 7.89 16.13 -3.44
C ALA A 131 8.19 16.97 -2.20
N GLN A 132 7.36 17.98 -1.90
CA GLN A 132 7.48 18.81 -0.70
C GLN A 132 7.30 17.96 0.57
N SER A 133 6.32 17.07 0.61
CA SER A 133 6.09 16.16 1.75
C SER A 133 7.31 15.27 2.03
N TYR A 134 7.91 14.70 0.97
CA TYR A 134 9.15 13.94 1.09
C TYR A 134 10.30 14.75 1.66
N TYR A 135 10.59 15.93 1.09
CA TYR A 135 11.68 16.78 1.57
C TYR A 135 11.45 17.29 2.98
N MET A 136 10.22 17.65 3.33
CA MET A 136 9.85 18.04 4.69
C MET A 136 10.11 16.90 5.68
N ALA A 137 9.66 15.68 5.39
CA ALA A 137 9.90 14.51 6.23
C ALA A 137 11.41 14.23 6.38
N LYS A 138 12.19 14.39 5.29
CA LYS A 138 13.63 14.21 5.29
C LYS A 138 14.38 15.24 6.13
N VAL A 139 14.01 16.52 6.05
CA VAL A 139 14.64 17.61 6.81
C VAL A 139 14.26 17.53 8.29
N LEU A 140 13.01 17.19 8.59
CA LEU A 140 12.52 17.12 9.97
C LEU A 140 12.92 15.83 10.72
N ARG A 141 13.60 14.88 10.06
CA ARG A 141 14.05 13.62 10.72
C ARG A 141 14.65 13.79 12.11
N PRO A 142 15.59 14.74 12.35
CA PRO A 142 16.23 14.85 13.66
C PRO A 142 15.26 15.24 14.79
N VAL A 143 14.21 15.97 14.46
CA VAL A 143 13.25 16.52 15.44
C VAL A 143 11.87 15.86 15.41
N ILE A 144 11.66 14.88 14.56
CA ILE A 144 10.34 14.30 14.30
C ILE A 144 9.71 13.71 15.56
N LYS A 145 10.52 13.08 16.43
CA LYS A 145 10.06 12.51 17.71
C LYS A 145 9.39 13.57 18.60
N VAL A 146 9.98 14.75 18.67
CA VAL A 146 9.45 15.87 19.48
C VAL A 146 8.35 16.60 18.71
N GLY A 147 8.57 16.85 17.42
CA GLY A 147 7.62 17.58 16.58
C GLY A 147 6.22 16.95 16.52
N LEU A 148 6.13 15.63 16.55
CA LEU A 148 4.85 14.92 16.50
C LEU A 148 3.99 15.03 17.79
N HIS A 149 4.52 15.58 18.85
CA HIS A 149 3.71 15.99 20.02
C HIS A 149 2.97 17.32 19.80
N VAL A 150 3.34 18.08 18.78
CA VAL A 150 2.71 19.34 18.41
C VAL A 150 1.60 19.09 17.41
N MET A 151 0.33 19.29 17.84
CA MET A 151 -0.86 19.02 17.02
C MET A 151 -0.86 19.77 15.67
N ALA A 152 -0.34 21.00 15.63
CA ALA A 152 -0.23 21.75 14.36
C ALA A 152 0.66 21.06 13.33
N LEU A 153 1.77 20.44 13.76
CA LEU A 153 2.66 19.68 12.87
C LEU A 153 2.03 18.36 12.42
N ARG A 154 1.27 17.71 13.32
CA ARG A 154 0.49 16.51 12.93
C ARG A 154 -0.57 16.87 11.89
N LYS A 155 -1.28 17.97 12.04
CA LYS A 155 -2.25 18.44 11.04
C LYS A 155 -1.59 18.62 9.67
N ILE A 156 -0.43 19.26 9.61
CA ILE A 156 0.30 19.48 8.35
C ILE A 156 0.68 18.16 7.69
N GLY A 157 1.10 17.16 8.49
CA GLY A 157 1.55 15.86 7.96
C GLY A 157 0.41 14.91 7.56
N TYR A 158 -0.76 15.02 8.20
CA TYR A 158 -1.75 13.92 8.11
C TYR A 158 -3.16 14.35 7.70
N ALA A 159 -3.53 15.64 7.75
CA ALA A 159 -4.89 16.07 7.45
C ALA A 159 -5.33 15.79 5.99
N ASN A 160 -4.39 15.70 5.05
CA ASN A 160 -4.68 15.31 3.67
C ASN A 160 -4.74 13.79 3.46
N VAL A 161 -4.17 13.01 4.40
CA VAL A 161 -4.12 11.55 4.30
C VAL A 161 -5.29 10.90 5.03
N SER A 162 -5.71 11.51 6.15
CA SER A 162 -6.77 11.00 7.02
C SER A 162 -7.66 12.13 7.53
N PRO A 163 -8.97 12.06 7.36
CA PRO A 163 -9.91 13.00 8.00
C PRO A 163 -9.90 12.85 9.53
N LYS A 164 -9.46 11.69 10.03
CA LYS A 164 -9.31 11.37 11.45
C LYS A 164 -7.90 11.61 11.99
N TRP A 165 -7.13 12.50 11.37
CA TRP A 165 -5.73 12.74 11.73
C TRP A 165 -5.49 13.06 13.21
N GLN A 166 -6.47 13.62 13.92
CA GLN A 166 -6.39 13.89 15.36
C GLN A 166 -6.39 12.62 16.21
N GLU A 167 -7.06 11.57 15.72
CA GLU A 167 -7.22 10.28 16.39
C GLU A 167 -6.05 9.33 16.14
N LEU A 168 -5.22 9.59 15.10
CA LEU A 168 -4.07 8.77 14.81
C LEU A 168 -3.13 8.70 16.02
N SER A 169 -2.68 7.51 16.37
CA SER A 169 -1.72 7.34 17.45
C SER A 169 -0.37 8.00 17.13
N TYR A 170 0.38 8.33 18.17
CA TYR A 170 1.74 8.83 18.00
C TYR A 170 2.59 7.85 17.18
N GLU A 171 2.43 6.55 17.42
CA GLU A 171 3.19 5.50 16.74
C GLU A 171 2.92 5.47 15.24
N ILE A 172 1.65 5.54 14.81
CA ILE A 172 1.28 5.62 13.38
C ILE A 172 1.95 6.84 12.73
N CYS A 173 1.83 8.00 13.38
CA CYS A 173 2.44 9.22 12.87
C CYS A 173 3.97 9.11 12.80
N TYR A 174 4.62 8.59 13.83
CA TYR A 174 6.06 8.44 13.86
C TYR A 174 6.57 7.47 12.78
N ASP A 175 5.97 6.28 12.70
CA ASP A 175 6.38 5.27 11.72
C ASP A 175 6.23 5.76 10.29
N SER A 176 5.10 6.44 10.00
CA SER A 176 4.84 7.00 8.67
C SER A 176 5.85 8.09 8.30
N ALA A 177 6.05 9.07 9.19
CA ALA A 177 6.99 10.14 8.93
C ALA A 177 8.46 9.64 8.87
N TYR A 178 8.81 8.65 9.69
CA TYR A 178 10.11 7.99 9.65
C TYR A 178 10.30 7.27 8.31
N ALA A 179 9.33 6.49 7.88
CA ALA A 179 9.36 5.76 6.60
C ALA A 179 9.54 6.73 5.42
N MET A 180 8.71 7.78 5.35
CA MET A 180 8.80 8.81 4.30
C MET A 180 10.19 9.47 4.27
N GLY A 181 10.70 9.90 5.42
CA GLY A 181 12.00 10.57 5.52
C GLY A 181 13.20 9.69 5.15
N HIS A 182 13.06 8.36 5.18
CA HIS A 182 14.11 7.40 4.87
C HIS A 182 13.92 6.67 3.53
N ALA A 183 12.86 6.97 2.78
CA ALA A 183 12.56 6.31 1.51
C ALA A 183 13.54 6.72 0.39
N THR A 184 14.67 6.05 0.31
CA THR A 184 15.73 6.33 -0.70
C THR A 184 15.29 6.02 -2.13
N GLY A 185 14.29 5.16 -2.32
CA GLY A 185 13.69 4.79 -3.60
C GLY A 185 12.44 5.61 -3.97
N TYR A 186 12.10 6.64 -3.20
CA TYR A 186 10.86 7.40 -3.36
C TYR A 186 10.63 7.93 -4.77
N PHE A 187 11.59 8.71 -5.29
CA PHE A 187 11.46 9.30 -6.62
C PHE A 187 11.54 8.28 -7.75
N GLN A 188 12.31 7.22 -7.57
CA GLN A 188 12.42 6.15 -8.57
C GLN A 188 11.11 5.34 -8.67
N ALA A 189 10.46 5.08 -7.55
CA ALA A 189 9.15 4.44 -7.55
C ALA A 189 8.09 5.36 -8.16
N TRP A 190 8.17 6.67 -7.89
CA TRP A 190 7.31 7.63 -8.55
C TRP A 190 7.50 7.63 -10.07
N ASP A 191 8.75 7.74 -10.53
CA ASP A 191 9.07 7.73 -11.97
C ASP A 191 8.59 6.43 -12.63
N GLY A 192 8.61 5.31 -11.90
CA GLY A 192 8.07 4.03 -12.37
C GLY A 192 6.56 4.04 -12.63
N MET A 193 5.82 5.00 -12.05
CA MET A 193 4.38 5.19 -12.28
C MET A 193 4.06 6.20 -13.38
N LEU A 194 4.99 7.12 -13.73
CA LEU A 194 4.73 8.20 -14.70
C LEU A 194 4.40 7.66 -16.09
N GLY A 195 3.44 8.30 -16.75
CA GLY A 195 2.96 7.93 -18.07
C GLY A 195 2.20 6.60 -18.13
N ARG A 196 1.88 6.00 -16.99
CA ARG A 196 1.24 4.68 -16.87
C ARG A 196 -0.04 4.76 -16.07
N ARG A 197 -0.91 3.79 -16.28
CA ARG A 197 -2.06 3.45 -15.44
C ARG A 197 -2.31 1.95 -15.54
N PHE A 198 -3.13 1.41 -14.68
CA PHE A 198 -3.53 0.01 -14.75
C PHE A 198 -4.49 -0.18 -15.93
N GLU A 199 -4.15 -1.06 -16.87
CA GLU A 199 -4.95 -1.39 -18.07
C GLU A 199 -4.95 -2.90 -18.36
N ALA A 200 -4.35 -3.70 -17.46
CA ALA A 200 -4.26 -5.12 -17.66
C ALA A 200 -5.55 -5.84 -17.22
N HIS A 201 -5.78 -7.02 -17.80
CA HIS A 201 -6.95 -7.84 -17.48
C HIS A 201 -6.66 -8.77 -16.30
N ILE A 202 -7.55 -8.80 -15.32
CA ILE A 202 -7.57 -9.79 -14.23
C ILE A 202 -8.70 -10.76 -14.50
N PRO A 203 -8.44 -12.09 -14.56
CA PRO A 203 -9.47 -13.11 -14.82
C PRO A 203 -10.52 -13.17 -13.69
N GLU A 204 -11.74 -13.52 -14.03
CA GLU A 204 -12.89 -13.56 -13.09
C GLU A 204 -12.73 -14.56 -11.94
N ASN A 205 -11.87 -15.56 -12.11
CA ASN A 205 -11.56 -16.52 -11.05
C ASN A 205 -10.67 -15.96 -9.92
N VAL A 206 -10.17 -14.73 -10.03
CA VAL A 206 -9.48 -14.02 -8.95
C VAL A 206 -10.47 -13.05 -8.31
N PRO A 207 -10.99 -13.30 -7.11
CA PRO A 207 -11.86 -12.36 -6.41
C PRO A 207 -11.13 -11.06 -6.10
N VAL A 208 -11.73 -9.93 -6.47
CA VAL A 208 -11.14 -8.59 -6.31
C VAL A 208 -12.09 -7.70 -5.52
N THR A 209 -11.57 -7.05 -4.49
CA THR A 209 -12.24 -5.96 -3.78
C THR A 209 -11.37 -4.70 -3.90
N ILE A 210 -11.95 -3.60 -4.35
CA ILE A 210 -11.31 -2.29 -4.41
C ILE A 210 -12.10 -1.35 -3.50
N LEU A 211 -11.39 -0.63 -2.65
CA LEU A 211 -12.03 0.35 -1.79
C LEU A 211 -11.28 1.68 -1.80
N PHE A 212 -12.05 2.76 -1.63
CA PHE A 212 -11.54 4.13 -1.46
C PHE A 212 -12.29 4.80 -0.31
N GLY A 213 -11.64 5.77 0.31
CA GLY A 213 -12.32 6.72 1.17
C GLY A 213 -12.96 7.85 0.35
N ASP A 214 -14.11 8.35 0.79
CA ASP A 214 -14.80 9.49 0.16
C ASP A 214 -14.03 10.81 0.31
N THR A 215 -13.15 10.89 1.30
CA THR A 215 -12.29 12.04 1.61
C THR A 215 -10.82 11.78 1.29
N ASP A 216 -10.52 10.86 0.37
CA ASP A 216 -9.15 10.61 -0.11
C ASP A 216 -8.65 11.80 -0.95
N ASN A 217 -7.83 12.66 -0.31
CA ASN A 217 -7.22 13.84 -0.95
C ASN A 217 -5.88 13.51 -1.66
N THR A 218 -5.36 12.30 -1.51
CA THR A 218 -4.17 11.83 -2.22
C THR A 218 -4.55 11.27 -3.59
N LEU A 219 -5.60 10.46 -3.65
CA LEU A 219 -6.17 9.91 -4.87
C LEU A 219 -7.67 10.28 -4.99
N PRO A 220 -7.97 11.58 -5.26
CA PRO A 220 -9.33 12.08 -5.19
C PRO A 220 -10.21 11.58 -6.35
N TYR A 221 -11.49 11.37 -6.04
CA TYR A 221 -12.52 11.17 -7.04
C TYR A 221 -12.81 12.49 -7.81
N PRO A 222 -13.11 12.46 -9.12
CA PRO A 222 -13.15 11.28 -10.00
C PRO A 222 -11.79 10.94 -10.65
N HIS A 223 -10.79 11.81 -10.50
CA HIS A 223 -9.57 11.77 -11.32
C HIS A 223 -8.69 10.53 -11.09
N SER A 224 -8.74 9.99 -9.89
CA SER A 224 -7.86 8.87 -9.48
C SER A 224 -8.62 7.59 -9.16
N GLN A 225 -9.93 7.54 -9.45
CA GLN A 225 -10.81 6.42 -9.11
C GLN A 225 -11.67 6.01 -10.32
N GLU A 226 -11.02 5.78 -11.46
CA GLU A 226 -11.67 5.38 -12.71
C GLU A 226 -12.07 3.90 -12.66
N ARG A 227 -13.36 3.64 -12.46
CA ARG A 227 -13.90 2.30 -12.28
C ARG A 227 -13.80 1.42 -13.53
N SER A 228 -13.79 2.01 -14.72
CA SER A 228 -13.68 1.25 -15.97
C SER A 228 -12.33 0.57 -16.15
N LEU A 229 -11.30 0.99 -15.38
CA LEU A 229 -9.99 0.35 -15.35
C LEU A 229 -9.92 -0.82 -14.38
N ALA A 230 -10.86 -0.89 -13.43
CA ALA A 230 -10.95 -2.03 -12.51
C ALA A 230 -11.55 -3.24 -13.22
N PRO A 231 -11.26 -4.47 -12.75
CA PRO A 231 -11.95 -5.67 -13.25
C PRO A 231 -13.47 -5.53 -13.12
N ALA A 232 -14.23 -5.89 -14.15
CA ALA A 232 -15.69 -5.75 -14.16
C ALA A 232 -16.38 -6.52 -13.01
N HIS A 233 -15.76 -7.61 -12.56
CA HIS A 233 -16.25 -8.43 -11.45
C HIS A 233 -15.79 -7.93 -10.07
N ALA A 234 -14.99 -6.85 -10.00
CA ALA A 234 -14.49 -6.34 -8.72
C ALA A 234 -15.63 -5.77 -7.87
N SER A 235 -15.67 -6.14 -6.60
CA SER A 235 -16.45 -5.44 -5.59
C SER A 235 -15.83 -4.06 -5.36
N TRP A 236 -16.65 -3.00 -5.50
CA TRP A 236 -16.21 -1.62 -5.30
C TRP A 236 -16.87 -1.01 -4.08
N ILE A 237 -16.07 -0.56 -3.12
CA ILE A 237 -16.53 -0.02 -1.84
C ILE A 237 -16.03 1.42 -1.70
N VAL A 238 -16.93 2.33 -1.30
CA VAL A 238 -16.56 3.67 -0.86
C VAL A 238 -16.88 3.77 0.63
N ILE A 239 -15.92 4.25 1.42
CA ILE A 239 -16.03 4.35 2.88
C ILE A 239 -16.18 5.82 3.26
N ASP A 240 -17.26 6.15 3.93
CA ASP A 240 -17.55 7.51 4.39
C ASP A 240 -16.54 7.96 5.46
N ASN A 241 -16.16 9.24 5.41
CA ASN A 241 -15.22 9.86 6.33
C ASN A 241 -13.90 9.08 6.46
N CYS A 242 -13.38 8.58 5.33
CA CYS A 242 -12.16 7.81 5.23
C CYS A 242 -11.22 8.47 4.22
N GLY A 243 -9.93 8.51 4.55
CA GLY A 243 -8.89 9.07 3.68
C GLY A 243 -8.11 8.02 2.91
N HIS A 244 -6.87 8.37 2.57
CA HIS A 244 -5.97 7.56 1.73
C HIS A 244 -5.39 6.34 2.44
N ALA A 245 -5.42 6.30 3.76
CA ALA A 245 -4.90 5.21 4.57
C ALA A 245 -6.03 4.53 5.37
N PRO A 246 -6.94 3.78 4.72
CA PRO A 246 -8.11 3.20 5.39
C PRO A 246 -7.74 2.24 6.52
N MET A 247 -6.56 1.63 6.51
CA MET A 247 -6.04 0.80 7.59
C MET A 247 -5.68 1.60 8.86
N TRP A 248 -5.60 2.95 8.76
CA TRP A 248 -5.44 3.83 9.92
C TRP A 248 -6.78 4.37 10.41
N ASP A 249 -7.68 4.72 9.48
CA ASP A 249 -8.97 5.33 9.78
C ASP A 249 -9.98 4.31 10.32
N TYR A 250 -9.96 3.09 9.77
CA TYR A 250 -10.92 2.03 10.07
C TYR A 250 -10.22 0.64 10.10
N PRO A 251 -9.30 0.39 11.04
CA PRO A 251 -8.52 -0.85 11.06
C PRO A 251 -9.39 -2.10 11.15
N GLU A 252 -10.42 -2.12 11.99
CA GLU A 252 -11.32 -3.27 12.17
C GLU A 252 -12.13 -3.57 10.90
N LEU A 253 -12.59 -2.52 10.21
CA LEU A 253 -13.30 -2.66 8.95
C LEU A 253 -12.37 -3.23 7.87
N MET A 254 -11.09 -2.81 7.83
CA MET A 254 -10.12 -3.36 6.89
C MET A 254 -9.86 -4.84 7.13
N VAL A 255 -9.72 -5.24 8.39
CA VAL A 255 -9.60 -6.67 8.75
C VAL A 255 -10.82 -7.46 8.26
N LYS A 256 -12.02 -6.93 8.49
CA LYS A 256 -13.27 -7.56 8.03
C LYS A 256 -13.32 -7.69 6.51
N ILE A 257 -13.03 -6.62 5.76
CA ILE A 257 -13.09 -6.63 4.29
C ILE A 257 -12.05 -7.59 3.70
N ILE A 258 -10.80 -7.55 4.19
CA ILE A 258 -9.73 -8.45 3.72
C ILE A 258 -10.13 -9.91 4.00
N SER A 259 -10.63 -10.20 5.19
CA SER A 259 -11.09 -11.54 5.55
C SER A 259 -12.26 -12.01 4.68
N GLN A 260 -13.28 -11.17 4.48
CA GLN A 260 -14.43 -11.50 3.63
C GLN A 260 -14.03 -11.73 2.17
N THR A 261 -13.17 -10.89 1.60
CA THR A 261 -12.63 -11.07 0.24
C THR A 261 -11.90 -12.41 0.12
N SER A 262 -11.22 -12.84 1.19
CA SER A 262 -10.43 -14.08 1.24
C SER A 262 -11.25 -15.32 1.62
N GLY A 263 -12.54 -15.18 1.95
CA GLY A 263 -13.39 -16.29 2.40
C GLY A 263 -13.03 -16.82 3.80
N GLN A 264 -12.43 -15.97 4.66
CA GLN A 264 -11.94 -16.33 6.01
C GLN A 264 -12.77 -15.68 7.12
#